data_99fd3f17471496b623e72667431a0722
#
_entry.id   99fd3f17471496b623e72667431a0722
#
_cell.length_a   1.000
_cell.length_b   1.000
_cell.length_c   1.000
_cell.angle_alpha   90.00
_cell.angle_beta   90.00
_cell.angle_gamma   90.00
#
_symmetry.space_group_name_H-M   'P 1'
#
loop_
_entity.id
_entity.type
_entity.pdbx_description
1 polymer ?
#
loop_
_entity_poly.entity_id
_entity_poly.type
_entity_poly.pdbx_seq_one_letter_code
_entity_poly.pdbx_strand_id
1 'polypeptide(L)'
;PELYVQIKQRIAEGRWEGDGAMWVEADCNLPSGESLIRQILYGKKFIREEFGRESTYLWLPDVFGYSWALPQILKKSGINTFMTTKISWNQYNRMPNDTFLWKGIDGSEILTHFITTPVPGGGSWTEKSNWFYTYNGLLTPETVLGVYRSYQNKALNQHLLISYGHGDGGGGVTREMLENRRKMAEIPGLPMLKTGRAADFFEELHETVDQNSNDLPIWDGELYLEYHRGTYT
;
A
#
# COMPACT_ATOMS: atom_id res chain seq x y z
N PRO A 1 16.61 -24.72 -1.05
CA PRO A 1 16.44 -25.04 -2.48
C PRO A 1 15.02 -25.47 -2.82
N GLU A 2 14.45 -26.48 -2.15
CA GLU A 2 13.10 -27.01 -2.46
C GLU A 2 11.99 -25.99 -2.25
N LEU A 3 11.99 -25.26 -1.15
CA LEU A 3 11.01 -24.22 -0.88
C LEU A 3 11.04 -23.11 -1.95
N TYR A 4 12.23 -22.73 -2.40
CA TYR A 4 12.38 -21.70 -3.41
C TYR A 4 11.79 -22.12 -4.77
N VAL A 5 11.94 -23.39 -5.14
CA VAL A 5 11.31 -23.95 -6.33
C VAL A 5 9.78 -23.91 -6.22
N GLN A 6 9.25 -24.25 -5.05
CA GLN A 6 7.80 -24.14 -4.80
C GLN A 6 7.30 -22.69 -4.88
N ILE A 7 8.05 -21.72 -4.35
CA ILE A 7 7.71 -20.29 -4.44
C ILE A 7 7.63 -19.88 -5.92
N LYS A 8 8.66 -20.18 -6.72
CA LYS A 8 8.67 -19.92 -8.17
C LYS A 8 7.46 -20.53 -8.88
N GLN A 9 7.12 -21.76 -8.54
CA GLN A 9 5.95 -22.43 -9.10
C GLN A 9 4.65 -21.67 -8.74
N ARG A 10 4.46 -21.25 -7.47
CA ARG A 10 3.27 -20.51 -7.05
C ARG A 10 3.17 -19.14 -7.70
N ILE A 11 4.31 -18.48 -7.95
CA ILE A 11 4.35 -17.20 -8.68
C ILE A 11 3.98 -17.44 -10.16
N ALA A 12 4.50 -18.48 -10.79
CA ALA A 12 4.16 -18.82 -12.17
C ALA A 12 2.67 -19.16 -12.33
N GLU A 13 2.08 -19.85 -11.37
CA GLU A 13 0.63 -20.14 -11.30
C GLU A 13 -0.24 -18.91 -10.99
N GLY A 14 0.35 -17.75 -10.69
CA GLY A 14 -0.39 -16.54 -10.29
C GLY A 14 -1.00 -16.60 -8.88
N ARG A 15 -0.60 -17.56 -8.06
CA ARG A 15 -1.10 -17.75 -6.69
C ARG A 15 -0.28 -17.00 -5.64
N TRP A 16 0.90 -16.57 -5.98
CA TRP A 16 1.78 -15.74 -5.17
C TRP A 16 2.26 -14.58 -6.03
N GLU A 17 2.22 -13.39 -5.48
CA GLU A 17 2.75 -12.20 -6.10
C GLU A 17 4.11 -11.88 -5.49
N GLY A 18 5.15 -11.93 -6.31
CA GLY A 18 6.49 -11.49 -5.92
C GLY A 18 6.75 -10.15 -6.55
N ASP A 19 6.43 -9.08 -5.86
CA ASP A 19 6.53 -7.73 -6.36
C ASP A 19 6.84 -6.72 -5.23
N GLY A 20 6.79 -5.42 -5.55
CA GLY A 20 7.06 -4.32 -4.62
C GLY A 20 8.14 -3.35 -5.11
N ALA A 21 8.78 -3.66 -6.23
CA ALA A 21 9.73 -2.90 -7.00
C ALA A 21 11.11 -2.68 -6.36
N MET A 22 11.21 -2.28 -5.09
CA MET A 22 12.51 -2.07 -4.43
C MET A 22 13.13 -3.39 -3.94
N TRP A 23 14.44 -3.39 -3.79
CA TRP A 23 15.21 -4.53 -3.27
C TRP A 23 14.85 -4.84 -1.81
N VAL A 24 14.68 -3.80 -1.00
CA VAL A 24 14.18 -3.86 0.38
C VAL A 24 13.17 -2.75 0.60
N GLU A 25 12.44 -2.77 1.72
CA GLU A 25 11.63 -1.65 2.19
C GLU A 25 12.57 -0.55 2.72
N ALA A 26 13.01 0.31 1.80
CA ALA A 26 14.04 1.31 2.08
C ALA A 26 13.45 2.57 2.72
N ASP A 27 14.21 3.18 3.64
CA ASP A 27 13.99 4.57 4.02
C ASP A 27 14.00 5.46 2.77
N CYS A 28 13.11 6.44 2.71
CA CYS A 28 12.95 7.30 1.53
C CYS A 28 13.27 8.79 1.80
N ASN A 29 13.80 9.12 2.97
CA ASN A 29 14.19 10.48 3.33
C ASN A 29 15.72 10.64 3.47
N LEU A 30 16.39 9.75 4.20
CA LEU A 30 17.83 9.84 4.44
C LEU A 30 18.70 9.42 3.24
N PRO A 31 18.38 8.36 2.50
CA PRO A 31 19.20 7.92 1.38
C PRO A 31 19.22 8.95 0.23
N SER A 32 20.32 8.96 -0.51
CA SER A 32 20.40 9.75 -1.73
C SER A 32 19.45 9.23 -2.82
N GLY A 33 19.09 10.08 -3.76
CA GLY A 33 18.31 9.68 -4.93
C GLY A 33 18.95 8.53 -5.73
N GLU A 34 20.28 8.51 -5.84
CA GLU A 34 21.03 7.41 -6.47
C GLU A 34 20.81 6.08 -5.72
N SER A 35 20.78 6.10 -4.38
CA SER A 35 20.49 4.90 -3.58
C SER A 35 19.08 4.38 -3.85
N LEU A 36 18.09 5.26 -3.93
CA LEU A 36 16.71 4.89 -4.25
C LEU A 36 16.57 4.33 -5.67
N ILE A 37 17.25 4.92 -6.65
CA ILE A 37 17.31 4.39 -8.01
C ILE A 37 17.88 2.97 -8.02
N ARG A 38 18.95 2.71 -7.26
CA ARG A 38 19.55 1.37 -7.16
C ARG A 38 18.64 0.36 -6.48
N GLN A 39 17.89 0.77 -5.46
CA GLN A 39 16.86 -0.08 -4.85
C GLN A 39 15.86 -0.59 -5.90
N ILE A 40 15.37 0.30 -6.76
CA ILE A 40 14.42 -0.05 -7.82
C ILE A 40 15.11 -0.87 -8.92
N LEU A 41 16.32 -0.48 -9.34
CA LEU A 41 17.06 -1.19 -10.37
C LEU A 41 17.30 -2.66 -10.00
N TYR A 42 17.81 -2.89 -8.79
CA TYR A 42 18.11 -4.25 -8.33
C TYR A 42 16.83 -5.04 -8.00
N GLY A 43 15.84 -4.41 -7.40
CA GLY A 43 14.56 -5.06 -7.11
C GLY A 43 13.85 -5.52 -8.39
N LYS A 44 13.67 -4.63 -9.36
CA LYS A 44 13.06 -4.97 -10.67
C LYS A 44 13.88 -6.01 -11.43
N LYS A 45 15.22 -5.89 -11.41
CA LYS A 45 16.09 -6.88 -12.04
C LYS A 45 15.88 -8.25 -11.43
N PHE A 46 15.87 -8.37 -10.12
CA PHE A 46 15.66 -9.63 -9.42
C PHE A 46 14.29 -10.25 -9.76
N ILE A 47 13.22 -9.47 -9.69
CA ILE A 47 11.86 -9.93 -9.99
C ILE A 47 11.76 -10.43 -11.44
N ARG A 48 12.38 -9.72 -12.37
CA ARG A 48 12.41 -10.12 -13.78
C ARG A 48 13.21 -11.42 -14.01
N GLU A 49 14.42 -11.50 -13.47
CA GLU A 49 15.30 -12.65 -13.67
C GLU A 49 14.80 -13.91 -12.96
N GLU A 50 14.24 -13.76 -11.76
CA GLU A 50 13.81 -14.90 -10.96
C GLU A 50 12.39 -15.35 -11.24
N PHE A 51 11.49 -14.42 -11.60
CA PHE A 51 10.06 -14.70 -11.70
C PHE A 51 9.44 -14.33 -13.05
N GLY A 52 10.21 -13.71 -13.96
CA GLY A 52 9.71 -13.31 -15.29
C GLY A 52 8.60 -12.25 -15.23
N ARG A 53 8.59 -11.39 -14.19
CA ARG A 53 7.58 -10.37 -13.96
C ARG A 53 8.18 -8.98 -14.04
N GLU A 54 7.34 -7.98 -14.34
CA GLU A 54 7.70 -6.55 -14.27
C GLU A 54 6.90 -5.89 -13.15
N SER A 55 7.61 -5.10 -12.32
CA SER A 55 6.98 -4.32 -11.26
C SER A 55 6.48 -3.00 -11.81
N THR A 56 5.21 -2.70 -11.59
CA THR A 56 4.54 -1.47 -12.00
C THR A 56 4.13 -0.58 -10.84
N TYR A 57 4.20 -1.09 -9.62
CA TYR A 57 3.88 -0.36 -8.41
C TYR A 57 4.99 -0.48 -7.36
N LEU A 58 5.08 0.53 -6.48
CA LEU A 58 5.95 0.52 -5.31
C LEU A 58 5.12 0.21 -4.07
N TRP A 59 5.55 -0.81 -3.32
CA TRP A 59 4.91 -1.28 -2.08
C TRP A 59 5.80 -0.98 -0.89
N LEU A 60 5.50 0.10 -0.15
CA LEU A 60 6.23 0.50 1.07
C LEU A 60 5.24 0.81 2.19
N PRO A 61 4.69 -0.21 2.85
CA PRO A 61 3.62 0.00 3.84
C PRO A 61 4.11 0.64 5.13
N ASP A 62 5.37 0.47 5.52
CA ASP A 62 5.88 0.80 6.86
C ASP A 62 7.00 1.86 6.87
N VAL A 63 7.23 2.56 5.79
CA VAL A 63 8.19 3.66 5.72
C VAL A 63 7.53 4.96 6.15
N PHE A 64 8.27 5.77 6.90
CA PHE A 64 7.71 6.83 7.75
C PHE A 64 7.78 8.22 7.12
N GLY A 65 8.14 8.31 5.88
CA GLY A 65 8.16 9.54 5.12
C GLY A 65 8.83 9.34 3.77
N TYR A 66 8.47 10.19 2.82
CA TYR A 66 8.90 10.03 1.44
C TYR A 66 9.27 11.39 0.86
N SER A 67 10.47 11.47 0.31
CA SER A 67 10.99 12.66 -0.35
C SER A 67 10.11 13.07 -1.55
N TRP A 68 9.93 14.36 -1.73
CA TRP A 68 9.28 14.95 -2.90
C TRP A 68 9.93 14.58 -4.25
N ALA A 69 11.18 14.09 -4.24
CA ALA A 69 11.86 13.59 -5.42
C ALA A 69 11.43 12.14 -5.81
N LEU A 70 10.75 11.42 -4.93
CA LEU A 70 10.41 10.01 -5.19
C LEU A 70 9.50 9.81 -6.41
N PRO A 71 8.45 10.63 -6.66
CA PRO A 71 7.62 10.48 -7.86
C PRO A 71 8.43 10.53 -9.17
N GLN A 72 9.40 11.41 -9.27
CA GLN A 72 10.31 11.48 -10.42
C GLN A 72 11.08 10.18 -10.63
N ILE A 73 11.63 9.64 -9.54
CA ILE A 73 12.40 8.39 -9.57
C ILE A 73 11.51 7.24 -10.00
N LEU A 74 10.29 7.13 -9.44
CA LEU A 74 9.31 6.11 -9.79
C LEU A 74 8.91 6.19 -11.25
N LYS A 75 8.48 7.36 -11.70
CA LYS A 75 8.03 7.58 -13.09
C LYS A 75 9.11 7.20 -14.10
N LYS A 76 10.34 7.65 -13.88
CA LYS A 76 11.47 7.34 -14.76
C LYS A 76 11.94 5.89 -14.69
N SER A 77 11.56 5.17 -13.63
CA SER A 77 11.80 3.73 -13.46
C SER A 77 10.67 2.86 -13.99
N GLY A 78 9.64 3.44 -14.61
CA GLY A 78 8.48 2.71 -15.14
C GLY A 78 7.53 2.20 -14.06
N ILE A 79 7.47 2.89 -12.92
CA ILE A 79 6.53 2.63 -11.83
C ILE A 79 5.48 3.74 -11.86
N ASN A 80 4.21 3.37 -11.90
CA ASN A 80 3.10 4.29 -12.06
C ASN A 80 2.17 4.36 -10.84
N THR A 81 2.41 3.53 -9.83
CA THR A 81 1.59 3.46 -8.61
C THR A 81 2.47 3.39 -7.37
N PHE A 82 2.04 4.08 -6.32
CA PHE A 82 2.67 4.07 -5.01
C PHE A 82 1.67 3.72 -3.91
N MET A 83 2.06 2.87 -2.98
CA MET A 83 1.24 2.47 -1.84
C MET A 83 2.00 2.58 -0.53
N THR A 84 1.31 3.11 0.48
CA THR A 84 1.78 3.12 1.87
C THR A 84 0.63 3.09 2.87
N THR A 85 0.96 2.97 4.16
CA THR A 85 0.02 3.10 5.28
C THR A 85 0.53 4.05 6.36
N LYS A 86 1.84 4.13 6.52
CA LYS A 86 2.47 4.70 7.73
C LYS A 86 2.37 6.22 7.85
N ILE A 87 2.13 6.96 6.80
CA ILE A 87 1.90 8.42 6.86
C ILE A 87 0.67 8.76 7.71
N SER A 88 -0.24 7.81 7.90
CA SER A 88 -1.38 7.98 8.83
C SER A 88 -0.98 8.05 10.32
N TRP A 89 0.23 7.63 10.68
CA TRP A 89 0.70 7.55 12.08
C TRP A 89 1.16 8.89 12.63
N ASN A 90 0.32 9.89 12.48
CA ASN A 90 0.51 11.22 13.03
C ASN A 90 -0.66 11.54 13.98
N GLN A 91 -0.35 12.07 15.16
CA GLN A 91 -1.40 12.33 16.16
C GLN A 91 -2.17 13.63 15.94
N TYR A 92 -1.64 14.55 15.13
CA TYR A 92 -2.22 15.88 14.93
C TYR A 92 -2.77 16.07 13.53
N ASN A 93 -2.08 15.55 12.53
CA ASN A 93 -2.35 15.78 11.12
C ASN A 93 -2.75 14.49 10.41
N ARG A 94 -3.67 14.61 9.49
CA ARG A 94 -4.07 13.55 8.57
C ARG A 94 -3.95 14.05 7.15
N MET A 95 -3.44 13.20 6.25
CA MET A 95 -3.51 13.49 4.82
C MET A 95 -4.98 13.69 4.41
N PRO A 96 -5.28 14.70 3.58
CA PRO A 96 -6.65 15.03 3.21
C PRO A 96 -7.28 13.99 2.27
N ASN A 97 -6.47 13.16 1.64
CA ASN A 97 -6.89 12.15 0.68
C ASN A 97 -6.14 10.84 0.91
N ASP A 98 -6.82 9.72 0.63
CA ASP A 98 -6.22 8.37 0.66
C ASP A 98 -5.94 7.85 -0.76
N THR A 99 -6.53 8.47 -1.80
CA THR A 99 -6.21 8.23 -3.22
C THR A 99 -6.06 9.57 -3.94
N PHE A 100 -4.90 9.76 -4.57
CA PHE A 100 -4.55 11.04 -5.20
C PHE A 100 -3.40 10.88 -6.20
N LEU A 101 -3.17 11.89 -7.04
CA LEU A 101 -1.93 12.04 -7.80
C LEU A 101 -0.88 12.71 -6.92
N TRP A 102 0.21 12.02 -6.68
CA TRP A 102 1.38 12.59 -6.02
C TRP A 102 2.31 13.20 -7.05
N LYS A 103 2.45 14.52 -6.97
CA LYS A 103 3.25 15.29 -7.90
C LYS A 103 4.63 15.56 -7.29
N GLY A 104 5.66 15.17 -8.01
CA GLY A 104 7.05 15.35 -7.64
C GLY A 104 7.62 16.72 -8.04
N ILE A 105 8.83 16.96 -7.55
CA ILE A 105 9.54 18.23 -7.77
C ILE A 105 9.76 18.60 -9.25
N ASP A 106 9.81 17.61 -10.13
CA ASP A 106 9.96 17.81 -11.59
C ASP A 106 8.62 17.83 -12.34
N GLY A 107 7.49 17.77 -11.60
CA GLY A 107 6.15 17.67 -12.16
C GLY A 107 5.70 16.27 -12.54
N SER A 108 6.52 15.23 -12.32
CA SER A 108 6.09 13.84 -12.51
C SER A 108 4.94 13.49 -11.57
N GLU A 109 3.94 12.77 -12.07
CA GLU A 109 2.76 12.38 -11.32
C GLU A 109 2.65 10.85 -11.21
N ILE A 110 2.36 10.37 -9.99
CA ILE A 110 2.22 8.96 -9.63
C ILE A 110 0.89 8.77 -8.91
N LEU A 111 0.09 7.80 -9.35
CA LEU A 111 -1.12 7.44 -8.62
C LEU A 111 -0.73 6.86 -7.27
N THR A 112 -1.26 7.46 -6.22
CA THR A 112 -0.95 7.07 -4.83
C THR A 112 -2.20 6.60 -4.14
N HIS A 113 -2.10 5.48 -3.42
CA HIS A 113 -3.18 4.91 -2.64
C HIS A 113 -2.70 4.53 -1.25
N PHE A 114 -3.40 4.98 -0.22
CA PHE A 114 -3.19 4.56 1.16
C PHE A 114 -4.14 3.42 1.50
N ILE A 115 -3.58 2.31 1.99
CA ILE A 115 -4.40 1.25 2.58
C ILE A 115 -4.94 1.76 3.92
N THR A 116 -6.25 1.88 4.02
CA THR A 116 -6.94 2.48 5.16
C THR A 116 -7.41 1.46 6.20
N THR A 117 -6.70 0.34 6.31
CA THR A 117 -6.98 -0.69 7.31
C THR A 117 -6.69 -0.16 8.71
N PRO A 118 -7.69 0.00 9.60
CA PRO A 118 -7.45 0.53 10.93
C PRO A 118 -6.59 -0.42 11.77
N VAL A 119 -5.78 0.15 12.65
CA VAL A 119 -5.03 -0.62 13.64
C VAL A 119 -6.01 -1.30 14.60
N PRO A 120 -5.96 -2.64 14.76
CA PRO A 120 -6.83 -3.36 15.68
C PRO A 120 -6.66 -2.87 17.12
N GLY A 121 -7.75 -2.55 17.81
CA GLY A 121 -7.72 -2.04 19.17
C GLY A 121 -7.03 -0.67 19.32
N GLY A 122 -6.75 -0.01 18.23
CA GLY A 122 -5.97 1.22 18.13
C GLY A 122 -6.66 2.46 18.68
N GLY A 123 -7.33 2.35 19.80
CA GLY A 123 -8.23 3.37 20.26
C GLY A 123 -7.76 4.26 21.38
N SER A 124 -6.69 4.08 22.09
CA SER A 124 -6.52 4.82 23.35
C SER A 124 -5.68 6.09 23.32
N TRP A 125 -5.21 6.51 22.17
CA TRP A 125 -4.26 7.63 22.11
C TRP A 125 -4.93 9.00 22.08
N THR A 126 -6.00 9.11 21.31
CA THR A 126 -6.84 10.31 21.22
C THR A 126 -8.17 9.91 20.59
N GLU A 127 -9.19 10.75 20.67
CA GLU A 127 -10.43 10.60 19.90
C GLU A 127 -10.23 10.55 18.38
N LYS A 128 -9.01 10.86 17.91
CA LYS A 128 -8.60 10.90 16.51
C LYS A 128 -7.89 9.63 16.03
N SER A 129 -7.74 8.62 16.87
CA SER A 129 -6.98 7.39 16.55
C SER A 129 -7.54 6.51 15.43
N ASN A 130 -8.73 6.82 14.93
CA ASN A 130 -9.41 6.04 13.88
C ASN A 130 -8.76 6.15 12.50
N TRP A 131 -7.73 6.96 12.31
CA TRP A 131 -7.01 7.09 11.05
C TRP A 131 -5.60 6.49 11.06
N PHE A 132 -5.21 5.79 12.11
CA PHE A 132 -3.96 5.04 12.12
C PHE A 132 -4.16 3.75 11.37
N TYR A 133 -3.49 3.62 10.23
CA TYR A 133 -3.62 2.50 9.32
C TYR A 133 -2.49 1.49 9.52
N THR A 134 -2.78 0.25 9.17
CA THR A 134 -1.81 -0.85 9.27
C THR A 134 -1.87 -1.74 8.03
N TYR A 135 -0.76 -2.39 7.77
CA TYR A 135 -0.65 -3.51 6.84
C TYR A 135 -0.79 -4.87 7.54
N ASN A 136 -0.92 -4.87 8.87
CA ASN A 136 -1.15 -6.06 9.72
C ASN A 136 -2.65 -6.22 10.04
N GLY A 137 -3.51 -6.11 9.03
CA GLY A 137 -4.95 -6.23 9.23
C GLY A 137 -5.35 -7.57 9.85
N LEU A 138 -6.29 -7.53 10.79
CA LEU A 138 -7.02 -8.70 11.21
C LEU A 138 -8.28 -8.79 10.34
N LEU A 139 -8.52 -9.93 9.73
CA LEU A 139 -9.69 -10.08 8.86
C LEU A 139 -10.93 -10.39 9.70
N THR A 140 -11.53 -9.33 10.25
CA THR A 140 -12.74 -9.34 11.07
C THR A 140 -13.80 -8.42 10.46
N PRO A 141 -15.09 -8.57 10.78
CA PRO A 141 -16.13 -7.65 10.34
C PRO A 141 -15.83 -6.19 10.68
N GLU A 142 -15.24 -5.94 11.85
CA GLU A 142 -14.82 -4.62 12.30
C GLU A 142 -13.76 -4.01 11.40
N THR A 143 -12.74 -4.78 11.04
CA THR A 143 -11.69 -4.34 10.12
C THR A 143 -12.26 -3.98 8.76
N VAL A 144 -13.12 -4.85 8.20
CA VAL A 144 -13.73 -4.63 6.89
C VAL A 144 -14.58 -3.36 6.85
N LEU A 145 -15.43 -3.17 7.86
CA LEU A 145 -16.20 -1.92 8.00
C LEU A 145 -15.31 -0.71 8.28
N GLY A 146 -14.25 -0.91 9.06
CA GLY A 146 -13.29 0.13 9.42
C GLY A 146 -12.56 0.68 8.20
N VAL A 147 -12.11 -0.17 7.28
CA VAL A 147 -11.50 0.24 6.02
C VAL A 147 -12.42 1.16 5.23
N TYR A 148 -13.67 0.74 5.03
CA TYR A 148 -14.66 1.56 4.31
C TYR A 148 -14.95 2.88 5.02
N ARG A 149 -15.11 2.85 6.35
CA ARG A 149 -15.40 4.06 7.14
C ARG A 149 -14.25 5.05 7.11
N SER A 150 -13.02 4.55 7.22
CA SER A 150 -11.82 5.37 7.27
C SER A 150 -11.46 6.01 5.94
N TYR A 151 -11.76 5.35 4.83
CA TYR A 151 -11.41 5.84 3.50
C TYR A 151 -12.14 7.15 3.16
N GLN A 152 -11.37 8.14 2.68
CA GLN A 152 -11.87 9.51 2.48
C GLN A 152 -12.46 9.74 1.09
N ASN A 153 -11.89 9.13 0.06
CA ASN A 153 -12.24 9.41 -1.35
C ASN A 153 -13.36 8.48 -1.88
N LYS A 154 -14.44 8.27 -1.10
CA LYS A 154 -15.54 7.34 -1.42
C LYS A 154 -16.29 7.69 -2.71
N ALA A 155 -16.35 8.98 -3.07
CA ALA A 155 -16.96 9.41 -4.30
C ALA A 155 -16.14 9.03 -5.54
N LEU A 156 -14.81 8.97 -5.39
CA LEU A 156 -13.87 8.62 -6.44
C LEU A 156 -13.77 7.12 -6.63
N ASN A 157 -13.64 6.37 -5.53
CA ASN A 157 -13.37 4.94 -5.56
C ASN A 157 -14.09 4.21 -4.44
N GLN A 158 -14.67 3.05 -4.75
CA GLN A 158 -15.36 2.18 -3.79
C GLN A 158 -14.67 0.80 -3.66
N HIS A 159 -13.65 0.52 -4.46
CA HIS A 159 -12.82 -0.66 -4.35
C HIS A 159 -11.65 -0.37 -3.41
N LEU A 160 -11.55 -1.11 -2.32
CA LEU A 160 -10.55 -0.86 -1.29
C LEU A 160 -9.71 -2.09 -1.04
N LEU A 161 -8.45 -1.87 -0.69
CA LEU A 161 -7.47 -2.93 -0.43
C LEU A 161 -7.32 -3.14 1.08
N ILE A 162 -7.31 -4.40 1.50
CA ILE A 162 -6.95 -4.82 2.85
C ILE A 162 -5.70 -5.69 2.76
N SER A 163 -4.60 -5.22 3.33
CA SER A 163 -3.46 -6.08 3.62
C SER A 163 -3.68 -6.72 4.99
N TYR A 164 -3.69 -8.05 5.05
CA TYR A 164 -4.00 -8.77 6.28
C TYR A 164 -3.01 -9.90 6.56
N GLY A 165 -2.86 -10.22 7.82
CA GLY A 165 -1.87 -11.18 8.31
C GLY A 165 -0.87 -10.51 9.25
N HIS A 166 -0.02 -11.33 9.88
CA HIS A 166 1.02 -10.86 10.77
C HIS A 166 2.31 -10.57 9.98
N GLY A 167 2.34 -9.46 9.28
CA GLY A 167 3.47 -9.02 8.44
C GLY A 167 4.65 -8.49 9.25
N ASP A 168 4.36 -7.82 10.36
CA ASP A 168 5.37 -7.39 11.32
C ASP A 168 5.74 -8.53 12.27
N GLY A 169 7.02 -8.80 12.41
CA GLY A 169 7.52 -9.91 13.22
C GLY A 169 7.60 -11.27 12.50
N GLY A 170 7.44 -11.30 11.17
CA GLY A 170 7.70 -12.48 10.35
C GLY A 170 6.62 -13.56 10.39
N GLY A 171 5.39 -13.19 10.71
CA GLY A 171 4.21 -14.06 10.59
C GLY A 171 3.57 -13.98 9.20
N GLY A 172 2.31 -14.38 9.13
CA GLY A 172 1.54 -14.35 7.89
C GLY A 172 0.05 -14.51 8.17
N VAL A 173 -0.68 -14.96 7.17
CA VAL A 173 -2.12 -15.23 7.27
C VAL A 173 -2.37 -16.46 8.13
N THR A 174 -3.29 -16.36 9.08
CA THR A 174 -3.70 -17.49 9.92
C THR A 174 -4.88 -18.24 9.30
N ARG A 175 -5.08 -19.50 9.73
CA ARG A 175 -6.26 -20.29 9.34
C ARG A 175 -7.56 -19.58 9.73
N GLU A 176 -7.59 -18.96 10.91
CA GLU A 176 -8.74 -18.22 11.41
C GLU A 176 -9.11 -17.05 10.49
N MET A 177 -8.12 -16.28 10.03
CA MET A 177 -8.36 -15.18 9.08
C MET A 177 -8.98 -15.68 7.78
N LEU A 178 -8.52 -16.83 7.26
CA LEU A 178 -9.09 -17.43 6.05
C LEU A 178 -10.52 -17.95 6.26
N GLU A 179 -10.82 -18.52 7.43
CA GLU A 179 -12.15 -18.96 7.81
C GLU A 179 -13.11 -17.77 7.98
N ASN A 180 -12.65 -16.72 8.66
CA ASN A 180 -13.40 -15.47 8.83
C ASN A 180 -13.74 -14.83 7.49
N ARG A 181 -12.77 -14.77 6.57
CA ARG A 181 -13.01 -14.25 5.21
C ARG A 181 -14.15 -15.00 4.51
N ARG A 182 -14.19 -16.33 4.62
CA ARG A 182 -15.27 -17.14 4.01
C ARG A 182 -16.61 -16.84 4.64
N LYS A 183 -16.68 -16.78 5.97
CA LYS A 183 -17.90 -16.49 6.72
C LYS A 183 -18.42 -15.07 6.45
N MET A 184 -17.52 -14.09 6.37
CA MET A 184 -17.89 -12.70 6.13
C MET A 184 -18.50 -12.47 4.74
N ALA A 185 -18.19 -13.30 3.75
CA ALA A 185 -18.79 -13.21 2.42
C ALA A 185 -20.31 -13.40 2.43
N GLU A 186 -20.85 -14.02 3.49
CA GLU A 186 -22.28 -14.34 3.65
C GLU A 186 -23.01 -13.37 4.60
N ILE A 187 -22.31 -12.39 5.19
CA ILE A 187 -22.91 -11.46 6.16
C ILE A 187 -23.56 -10.28 5.44
N PRO A 188 -24.88 -10.12 5.50
CA PRO A 188 -25.58 -8.99 4.91
C PRO A 188 -25.09 -7.65 5.51
N GLY A 189 -24.88 -6.66 4.65
CA GLY A 189 -24.46 -5.31 5.07
C GLY A 189 -22.94 -5.11 5.24
N LEU A 190 -22.15 -6.17 5.13
CA LEU A 190 -20.70 -6.02 4.96
C LEU A 190 -20.35 -5.74 3.50
N PRO A 191 -19.26 -4.98 3.23
CA PRO A 191 -18.68 -4.90 1.91
C PRO A 191 -18.31 -6.29 1.38
N MET A 192 -18.50 -6.51 0.09
CA MET A 192 -18.13 -7.77 -0.55
C MET A 192 -16.61 -7.96 -0.52
N LEU A 193 -16.16 -9.12 -0.06
CA LEU A 193 -14.75 -9.47 0.02
C LEU A 193 -14.32 -10.35 -1.15
N LYS A 194 -13.33 -9.87 -1.88
CA LYS A 194 -12.62 -10.60 -2.95
C LYS A 194 -11.19 -10.85 -2.50
N THR A 195 -10.67 -12.04 -2.70
CA THR A 195 -9.22 -12.28 -2.58
C THR A 195 -8.59 -12.00 -3.94
N GLY A 196 -7.53 -11.22 -3.95
CA GLY A 196 -6.84 -10.82 -5.18
C GLY A 196 -5.36 -10.53 -4.94
N ARG A 197 -4.67 -10.16 -5.99
CA ARG A 197 -3.30 -9.66 -5.96
C ARG A 197 -3.32 -8.14 -5.87
N ALA A 198 -2.25 -7.56 -5.34
CA ALA A 198 -2.12 -6.11 -5.29
C ALA A 198 -2.08 -5.48 -6.69
N ALA A 199 -1.40 -6.12 -7.65
CA ALA A 199 -1.37 -5.66 -9.04
C ALA A 199 -2.77 -5.55 -9.65
N ASP A 200 -3.62 -6.57 -9.48
CA ASP A 200 -4.99 -6.56 -10.01
C ASP A 200 -5.80 -5.40 -9.43
N PHE A 201 -5.64 -5.15 -8.12
CA PHE A 201 -6.29 -4.01 -7.47
C PHE A 201 -5.82 -2.67 -8.04
N PHE A 202 -4.52 -2.51 -8.27
CA PHE A 202 -4.00 -1.24 -8.82
C PHE A 202 -4.39 -1.04 -10.28
N GLU A 203 -4.52 -2.09 -11.07
CA GLU A 203 -5.07 -2.01 -12.43
C GLU A 203 -6.53 -1.53 -12.38
N GLU A 204 -7.39 -2.15 -11.56
CA GLU A 204 -8.78 -1.72 -11.34
C GLU A 204 -8.86 -0.26 -10.83
N LEU A 205 -7.92 0.15 -9.97
CA LEU A 205 -7.85 1.52 -9.45
C LEU A 205 -7.50 2.53 -10.55
N HIS A 206 -6.53 2.21 -11.43
CA HIS A 206 -6.20 3.06 -12.58
C HIS A 206 -7.41 3.25 -13.50
N GLU A 207 -8.12 2.17 -13.85
CA GLU A 207 -9.33 2.26 -14.66
C GLU A 207 -10.40 3.14 -14.02
N THR A 208 -10.59 3.03 -12.70
CA THR A 208 -11.54 3.84 -11.95
C THR A 208 -11.16 5.33 -11.97
N VAL A 209 -9.89 5.62 -11.77
CA VAL A 209 -9.34 6.97 -11.74
C VAL A 209 -9.39 7.62 -13.13
N ASP A 210 -9.07 6.89 -14.18
CA ASP A 210 -9.09 7.39 -15.56
C ASP A 210 -10.51 7.81 -15.99
N GLN A 211 -11.53 7.08 -15.51
CA GLN A 211 -12.93 7.41 -15.75
C GLN A 211 -13.40 8.67 -14.98
N ASN A 212 -12.72 9.02 -13.88
CA ASN A 212 -13.05 10.11 -12.97
C ASN A 212 -11.90 11.12 -12.84
N SER A 213 -11.09 11.29 -13.86
CA SER A 213 -9.82 12.04 -13.81
C SER A 213 -9.95 13.50 -13.37
N ASN A 214 -11.11 14.14 -13.59
CA ASN A 214 -11.35 15.53 -13.19
C ASN A 214 -11.51 15.72 -11.68
N ASP A 215 -11.83 14.64 -10.96
CA ASP A 215 -12.09 14.66 -9.50
C ASP A 215 -10.93 14.13 -8.69
N LEU A 216 -9.84 13.69 -9.36
CA LEU A 216 -8.68 13.14 -8.69
C LEU A 216 -7.84 14.27 -8.05
N PRO A 217 -7.72 14.30 -6.71
CA PRO A 217 -6.94 15.32 -6.04
C PRO A 217 -5.45 15.18 -6.33
N ILE A 218 -4.73 16.30 -6.26
CA ILE A 218 -3.27 16.33 -6.43
C ILE A 218 -2.63 16.73 -5.10
N TRP A 219 -1.60 15.99 -4.69
CA TRP A 219 -0.70 16.37 -3.63
C TRP A 219 0.65 16.75 -4.24
N ASP A 220 1.06 18.00 -4.06
CA ASP A 220 2.33 18.55 -4.56
C ASP A 220 3.24 18.83 -3.35
N GLY A 221 4.27 18.02 -3.16
CA GLY A 221 5.17 18.10 -2.00
C GLY A 221 5.66 16.74 -1.52
N GLU A 222 6.35 16.76 -0.39
CA GLU A 222 6.78 15.53 0.28
C GLU A 222 5.59 14.82 0.95
N LEU A 223 5.72 13.52 1.18
CA LEU A 223 4.81 12.77 2.03
C LEU A 223 5.47 12.53 3.38
N TYR A 224 5.42 13.54 4.21
CA TYR A 224 5.93 13.54 5.58
C TYR A 224 5.07 14.49 6.42
N LEU A 225 4.65 14.02 7.57
CA LEU A 225 3.89 14.82 8.52
C LEU A 225 4.71 14.96 9.79
N GLU A 226 4.81 16.19 10.28
CA GLU A 226 5.50 16.48 11.54
C GLU A 226 4.84 15.76 12.71
N TYR A 227 5.61 15.49 13.75
CA TYR A 227 5.21 14.67 14.90
C TYR A 227 4.82 13.24 14.55
N HIS A 228 5.43 12.69 13.51
CA HIS A 228 5.27 11.28 13.19
C HIS A 228 5.76 10.42 14.37
N ARG A 229 4.93 9.46 14.76
CA ARG A 229 5.23 8.62 15.91
C ARG A 229 6.37 7.64 15.62
N GLY A 230 7.45 7.77 16.39
CA GLY A 230 8.51 6.77 16.44
C GLY A 230 9.49 6.79 15.29
N THR A 231 9.52 7.86 14.51
CA THR A 231 10.43 7.94 13.37
C THR A 231 11.20 9.22 13.35
N TYR A 232 12.45 9.07 13.03
CA TYR A 232 13.45 10.10 13.08
C TYR A 232 14.29 10.05 11.79
N THR A 233 13.68 10.46 10.72
CA THR A 233 14.35 10.57 9.44
C THR A 233 14.31 12.00 8.94
#